data_1203d8cc72ce0920e2ff556d2e09bb1b
#
_entry.id   1203d8cc72ce0920e2ff556d2e09bb1b
#
_cell.length_a   1.000
_cell.length_b   1.000
_cell.length_c   1.000
_cell.angle_alpha   90.00
_cell.angle_beta   90.00
_cell.angle_gamma   90.00
#
_symmetry.space_group_name_H-M   'P 1'
#
loop_
_entity.id
_entity.type
_entity.pdbx_description
1 polymer ?
#
loop_
_entity_poly.entity_id
_entity_poly.type
_entity_poly.pdbx_seq_one_letter_code
_entity_poly.pdbx_strand_id
1 'polypeptide(L)'
;MALESMEDDLEERVALSMLYDFYGALLKENQRRMFEASILEDYNFSEIAQEEGISRQGAYDAIKRATRQLKEYEEKLGLVARFEKQRERMKLLHRELGELKLPPGQEASWQKIYRLLGEILEENE
;
A
#
# COMPACT_ATOMS: atom_id res chain seq x y z
N MET A 1 17.14 -15.78 12.83
CA MET A 1 16.60 -14.75 13.71
C MET A 1 16.76 -13.34 13.13
N ALA A 2 17.97 -12.93 12.75
CA ALA A 2 18.16 -11.61 12.15
C ALA A 2 17.40 -11.44 10.83
N LEU A 3 17.36 -12.48 10.00
CA LEU A 3 16.63 -12.46 8.72
C LEU A 3 15.12 -12.36 8.93
N GLU A 4 14.57 -13.09 9.89
CA GLU A 4 13.15 -13.05 10.22
C GLU A 4 12.73 -11.65 10.71
N SER A 5 13.58 -11.03 11.55
CA SER A 5 13.33 -9.68 12.04
C SER A 5 13.36 -8.65 10.91
N MET A 6 14.28 -8.80 9.95
CA MET A 6 14.36 -7.91 8.79
C MET A 6 13.17 -8.08 7.86
N GLU A 7 12.72 -9.32 7.65
CA GLU A 7 11.52 -9.61 6.84
C GLU A 7 10.27 -9.04 7.49
N ASP A 8 10.13 -9.20 8.81
CA ASP A 8 9.00 -8.67 9.57
C ASP A 8 8.96 -7.12 9.50
N ASP A 9 10.12 -6.47 9.61
CA ASP A 9 10.22 -5.01 9.50
C ASP A 9 9.84 -4.55 8.10
N LEU A 10 10.28 -5.26 7.08
CA LEU A 10 9.96 -4.94 5.69
C LEU A 10 8.47 -5.12 5.42
N GLU A 11 7.88 -6.21 5.90
CA GLU A 11 6.45 -6.46 5.76
C GLU A 11 5.63 -5.39 6.47
N GLU A 12 6.03 -4.98 7.65
CA GLU A 12 5.37 -3.90 8.39
C GLU A 12 5.46 -2.58 7.62
N ARG A 13 6.60 -2.24 7.06
CA ARG A 13 6.78 -1.02 6.26
C ARG A 13 5.92 -1.03 5.01
N VAL A 14 5.85 -2.16 4.32
CA VAL A 14 5.00 -2.32 3.14
C VAL A 14 3.53 -2.14 3.53
N ALA A 15 3.10 -2.77 4.62
CA ALA A 15 1.73 -2.64 5.12
C ALA A 15 1.40 -1.19 5.48
N LEU A 16 2.31 -0.49 6.15
CA LEU A 16 2.13 0.92 6.52
C LEU A 16 2.09 1.82 5.29
N SER A 17 2.91 1.55 4.27
CA SER A 17 2.89 2.28 3.02
C SER A 17 1.55 2.14 2.31
N MET A 18 0.97 0.94 2.32
CA MET A 18 -0.33 0.68 1.74
C MET A 18 -1.44 1.45 2.48
N LEU A 19 -1.41 1.43 3.80
CA LEU A 19 -2.34 2.22 4.62
C LEU A 19 -2.21 3.70 4.33
N TYR A 20 -1.00 4.18 4.16
CA TYR A 20 -0.74 5.57 3.84
C TYR A 20 -1.29 5.94 2.46
N ASP A 21 -1.12 5.08 1.47
CA ASP A 21 -1.66 5.32 0.13
C ASP A 21 -3.17 5.53 0.16
N PHE A 22 -3.89 4.77 0.98
CA PHE A 22 -5.35 4.86 1.06
C PHE A 22 -5.83 5.97 1.99
N TYR A 23 -5.16 6.18 3.12
CA TYR A 23 -5.66 7.03 4.20
C TYR A 23 -4.77 8.22 4.55
N GLY A 24 -3.60 8.33 3.93
CA GLY A 24 -2.64 9.39 4.27
C GLY A 24 -3.20 10.80 4.16
N ALA A 25 -4.08 11.02 3.21
CA ALA A 25 -4.72 12.32 3.00
C ALA A 25 -5.60 12.75 4.19
N LEU A 26 -5.99 11.82 5.05
CA LEU A 26 -6.82 12.09 6.23
C LEU A 26 -5.99 12.49 7.45
N LEU A 27 -4.68 12.35 7.37
CA LEU A 27 -3.78 12.77 8.45
C LEU A 27 -3.58 14.29 8.42
N LYS A 28 -3.27 14.87 9.58
CA LYS A 28 -2.86 16.29 9.66
C LYS A 28 -1.54 16.45 8.90
N GLU A 29 -1.33 17.64 8.35
CA GLU A 29 -0.18 17.90 7.49
C GLU A 29 1.17 17.58 8.17
N ASN A 30 1.36 18.00 9.42
CA ASN A 30 2.59 17.72 10.15
C ASN A 30 2.79 16.22 10.42
N GLN A 31 1.72 15.48 10.72
CA GLN A 31 1.78 14.04 10.91
C GLN A 31 2.12 13.33 9.60
N ARG A 32 1.53 13.80 8.50
CA ARG A 32 1.78 13.26 7.17
C ARG A 32 3.25 13.43 6.79
N ARG A 33 3.82 14.64 6.96
CA ARG A 33 5.23 14.88 6.68
C ARG A 33 6.16 13.98 7.47
N MET A 34 5.91 13.86 8.78
CA MET A 34 6.75 13.04 9.65
C MET A 34 6.62 11.55 9.33
N PHE A 35 5.41 11.10 9.01
CA PHE A 35 5.19 9.72 8.61
C PHE A 35 5.93 9.41 7.31
N GLU A 36 5.80 10.29 6.30
CA GLU A 36 6.50 10.14 5.03
C GLU A 36 8.01 10.07 5.23
N ALA A 37 8.56 10.97 6.04
CA ALA A 37 9.99 11.00 6.31
C ALA A 37 10.48 9.71 6.98
N SER A 38 9.71 9.17 7.93
CA SER A 38 10.09 7.97 8.65
C SER A 38 9.93 6.70 7.83
N ILE A 39 8.75 6.50 7.26
CA ILE A 39 8.37 5.22 6.65
C ILE A 39 8.75 5.15 5.17
N LEU A 40 8.61 6.24 4.44
CA LEU A 40 8.87 6.26 2.99
C LEU A 40 10.30 6.68 2.65
N GLU A 41 10.86 7.60 3.42
CA GLU A 41 12.20 8.17 3.14
C GLU A 41 13.29 7.67 4.08
N ASP A 42 12.92 6.85 5.06
CA ASP A 42 13.85 6.18 5.99
C ASP A 42 14.71 7.11 6.85
N TYR A 43 14.21 8.29 7.19
CA TYR A 43 14.87 9.17 8.13
C TYR A 43 14.70 8.65 9.55
N ASN A 44 15.73 8.84 10.40
CA ASN A 44 15.61 8.48 11.81
C ASN A 44 14.88 9.58 12.59
N PHE A 45 14.46 9.26 13.82
CA PHE A 45 13.68 10.19 14.64
C PHE A 45 14.43 11.48 14.97
N SER A 46 15.77 11.40 15.14
CA SER A 46 16.58 12.58 15.41
C SER A 46 16.60 13.55 14.23
N GLU A 47 16.71 13.02 13.03
CA GLU A 47 16.68 13.83 11.80
C GLU A 47 15.33 14.50 11.62
N ILE A 48 14.26 13.76 11.85
CA ILE A 48 12.89 14.28 11.73
C ILE A 48 12.63 15.37 12.78
N ALA A 49 13.07 15.12 14.02
CA ALA A 49 12.92 16.07 15.11
C ALA A 49 13.64 17.38 14.80
N GLN A 50 14.83 17.30 14.24
CA GLN A 50 15.61 18.46 13.87
C GLN A 50 14.91 19.29 12.80
N GLU A 51 14.38 18.65 11.75
CA GLU A 51 13.66 19.32 10.67
C GLU A 51 12.37 19.98 11.15
N GLU A 52 11.63 19.30 12.04
CA GLU A 52 10.35 19.79 12.52
C GLU A 52 10.48 20.75 13.72
N GLY A 53 11.68 20.92 14.26
CA GLY A 53 11.89 21.79 15.42
C GLY A 53 11.26 21.28 16.71
N ILE A 54 11.20 19.97 16.89
CA ILE A 54 10.63 19.31 18.06
C ILE A 54 11.64 18.35 18.67
N SER A 55 11.30 17.77 19.83
CA SER A 55 12.13 16.76 20.47
C SER A 55 12.07 15.43 19.72
N ARG A 56 13.10 14.60 19.91
CA ARG A 56 13.13 13.25 19.34
C ARG A 56 11.92 12.43 19.82
N GLN A 57 11.59 12.55 21.12
CA GLN A 57 10.42 11.87 21.68
C GLN A 57 9.12 12.38 21.06
N GLY A 58 9.03 13.69 20.80
CA GLY A 58 7.88 14.29 20.13
C GLY A 58 7.69 13.75 18.71
N ALA A 59 8.79 13.59 17.97
CA ALA A 59 8.75 13.00 16.63
C ALA A 59 8.30 11.54 16.69
N TYR A 60 8.86 10.76 17.61
CA TYR A 60 8.46 9.36 17.80
C TYR A 60 6.96 9.25 18.10
N ASP A 61 6.47 10.06 19.06
CA ASP A 61 5.07 10.03 19.47
C ASP A 61 4.12 10.42 18.32
N ALA A 62 4.52 11.43 17.54
CA ALA A 62 3.72 11.88 16.40
C ALA A 62 3.59 10.81 15.32
N ILE A 63 4.69 10.14 15.01
CA ILE A 63 4.71 9.06 14.00
C ILE A 63 3.90 7.86 14.51
N LYS A 64 4.05 7.53 15.79
CA LYS A 64 3.29 6.44 16.40
C LYS A 64 1.79 6.72 16.38
N ARG A 65 1.41 7.98 16.65
CA ARG A 65 0.00 8.40 16.59
C ARG A 65 -0.55 8.33 15.17
N ALA A 66 0.21 8.79 14.19
CA ALA A 66 -0.17 8.71 12.79
C ALA A 66 -0.38 7.25 12.35
N THR A 67 0.54 6.38 12.72
CA THR A 67 0.44 4.94 12.43
C THR A 67 -0.84 4.35 13.01
N ARG A 68 -1.15 4.69 14.26
CA ARG A 68 -2.37 4.22 14.94
C ARG A 68 -3.62 4.71 14.21
N GLN A 69 -3.64 5.97 13.80
CA GLN A 69 -4.78 6.53 13.08
C GLN A 69 -5.01 5.81 11.75
N LEU A 70 -3.94 5.52 11.00
CA LEU A 70 -4.06 4.78 9.74
C LEU A 70 -4.65 3.39 9.96
N LYS A 71 -4.19 2.69 11.00
CA LYS A 71 -4.71 1.36 11.36
C LYS A 71 -6.18 1.42 11.78
N GLU A 72 -6.57 2.46 12.50
CA GLU A 72 -7.96 2.66 12.91
C GLU A 72 -8.87 2.92 11.72
N TYR A 73 -8.42 3.70 10.72
CA TYR A 73 -9.18 3.90 9.49
C TYR A 73 -9.41 2.57 8.77
N GLU A 74 -8.37 1.76 8.65
CA GLU A 74 -8.50 0.45 7.98
C GLU A 74 -9.44 -0.48 8.76
N GLU A 75 -9.36 -0.49 10.09
CA GLU A 75 -10.26 -1.27 10.92
C GLU A 75 -11.72 -0.91 10.68
N LYS A 76 -12.00 0.37 10.48
CA LYS A 76 -13.37 0.86 10.27
C LYS A 76 -13.84 0.74 8.82
N LEU A 77 -12.96 1.00 7.86
CA LEU A 77 -13.34 1.13 6.46
C LEU A 77 -12.99 -0.08 5.60
N GLY A 78 -11.90 -0.79 5.91
CA GLY A 78 -11.51 -2.00 5.22
C GLY A 78 -11.18 -1.84 3.75
N LEU A 79 -10.75 -0.65 3.31
CA LEU A 79 -10.49 -0.36 1.90
C LEU A 79 -9.27 -1.11 1.36
N VAL A 80 -8.22 -1.25 2.17
CA VAL A 80 -7.02 -2.00 1.78
C VAL A 80 -7.34 -3.47 1.61
N ALA A 81 -8.04 -4.06 2.57
CA ALA A 81 -8.44 -5.47 2.50
C ALA A 81 -9.32 -5.75 1.28
N ARG A 82 -10.27 -4.85 1.00
CA ARG A 82 -11.14 -4.96 -0.18
C ARG A 82 -10.34 -4.86 -1.48
N PHE A 83 -9.42 -3.92 -1.54
CA PHE A 83 -8.56 -3.72 -2.71
C PHE A 83 -7.70 -4.95 -2.99
N GLU A 84 -7.07 -5.50 -1.96
CA GLU A 84 -6.25 -6.71 -2.09
C GLU A 84 -7.06 -7.90 -2.58
N LYS A 85 -8.26 -8.07 -2.04
CA LYS A 85 -9.18 -9.13 -2.44
C LYS A 85 -9.59 -9.01 -3.90
N GLN A 86 -9.95 -7.81 -4.34
CA GLN A 86 -10.30 -7.54 -5.72
C GLN A 86 -9.13 -7.79 -6.66
N ARG A 87 -7.94 -7.37 -6.25
CA ARG A 87 -6.73 -7.56 -7.03
C ARG A 87 -6.42 -9.04 -7.23
N GLU A 88 -6.53 -9.84 -6.17
CA GLU A 88 -6.33 -11.30 -6.27
C GLU A 88 -7.34 -11.93 -7.22
N ARG A 89 -8.59 -11.52 -7.14
CA ARG A 89 -9.64 -12.02 -8.06
C ARG A 89 -9.37 -11.63 -9.50
N MET A 90 -8.92 -10.42 -9.74
CA MET A 90 -8.57 -9.96 -11.09
C MET A 90 -7.38 -10.72 -11.64
N LYS A 91 -6.38 -11.04 -10.81
CA LYS A 91 -5.24 -11.86 -11.21
C LYS A 91 -5.68 -13.27 -11.62
N LEU A 92 -6.57 -13.86 -10.84
CA LEU A 92 -7.13 -15.18 -11.16
C LEU A 92 -7.88 -15.15 -12.49
N LEU A 93 -8.72 -14.14 -12.66
CA LEU A 93 -9.49 -13.97 -13.90
C LEU A 93 -8.57 -13.80 -15.10
N HIS A 94 -7.53 -13.01 -14.98
CA HIS A 94 -6.54 -12.80 -16.03
C HIS A 94 -5.86 -14.10 -16.41
N ARG A 95 -5.47 -14.91 -15.43
CA ARG A 95 -4.86 -16.21 -15.67
C ARG A 95 -5.83 -17.18 -16.36
N GLU A 96 -7.07 -17.25 -15.89
CA GLU A 96 -8.08 -18.12 -16.47
C GLU A 96 -8.37 -17.73 -17.93
N LEU A 97 -8.43 -16.43 -18.22
CA LEU A 97 -8.60 -15.94 -19.60
C LEU A 97 -7.43 -16.35 -20.48
N GLY A 98 -6.21 -16.33 -19.94
CA GLY A 98 -5.01 -16.73 -20.67
C GLY A 98 -5.01 -18.21 -21.06
N GLU A 99 -5.68 -19.05 -20.26
CA GLU A 99 -5.75 -20.48 -20.49
C GLU A 99 -6.98 -20.92 -21.29
N LEU A 100 -7.87 -20.00 -21.57
CA LEU A 100 -9.14 -20.30 -22.25
C LEU A 100 -8.92 -20.67 -23.70
N LYS A 101 -9.53 -21.79 -24.12
CA LYS A 101 -9.55 -22.21 -25.52
C LYS A 101 -10.74 -21.58 -26.21
N LEU A 102 -10.47 -20.83 -27.26
CA LEU A 102 -11.52 -20.05 -27.95
C LEU A 102 -12.06 -20.78 -29.18
N PRO A 103 -13.37 -20.67 -29.44
CA PRO A 103 -13.92 -21.06 -30.71
C PRO A 103 -13.34 -20.18 -31.83
N PRO A 104 -13.25 -20.70 -33.07
CA PRO A 104 -12.77 -19.90 -34.19
C PRO A 104 -13.59 -18.61 -34.37
N GLY A 105 -12.91 -17.52 -34.67
CA GLY A 105 -13.55 -16.23 -34.94
C GLY A 105 -13.74 -15.32 -33.76
N GLN A 106 -13.30 -15.73 -32.55
CA GLN A 106 -13.47 -14.92 -31.34
C GLN A 106 -12.15 -14.34 -30.79
N GLU A 107 -11.05 -14.53 -31.49
CA GLU A 107 -9.73 -14.11 -31.02
C GLU A 107 -9.61 -12.60 -30.78
N ALA A 108 -10.21 -11.79 -31.64
CA ALA A 108 -10.13 -10.33 -31.55
C ALA A 108 -10.82 -9.82 -30.28
N SER A 109 -12.00 -10.34 -29.99
CA SER A 109 -12.74 -9.97 -28.75
C SER A 109 -12.00 -10.42 -27.51
N TRP A 110 -11.45 -11.63 -27.53
CA TRP A 110 -10.68 -12.16 -26.42
C TRP A 110 -9.44 -11.31 -26.14
N GLN A 111 -8.70 -10.96 -27.19
CA GLN A 111 -7.48 -10.14 -27.02
C GLN A 111 -7.81 -8.78 -26.42
N LYS A 112 -8.91 -8.18 -26.81
CA LYS A 112 -9.37 -6.91 -26.27
C LYS A 112 -9.65 -7.03 -24.76
N ILE A 113 -10.38 -8.07 -24.36
CA ILE A 113 -10.73 -8.31 -22.96
C ILE A 113 -9.47 -8.58 -22.12
N TYR A 114 -8.59 -9.44 -22.63
CA TYR A 114 -7.35 -9.80 -21.96
C TYR A 114 -6.46 -8.57 -21.75
N ARG A 115 -6.33 -7.73 -22.78
CA ARG A 115 -5.56 -6.49 -22.69
C ARG A 115 -6.14 -5.52 -21.68
N LEU A 116 -7.47 -5.32 -21.71
CA LEU A 116 -8.14 -4.40 -20.78
C LEU A 116 -7.94 -4.83 -19.32
N LEU A 117 -8.06 -6.12 -19.06
CA LEU A 117 -7.84 -6.63 -17.70
C LEU A 117 -6.39 -6.46 -17.25
N GLY A 118 -5.45 -6.68 -18.18
CA GLY A 118 -4.02 -6.44 -17.91
C GLY A 118 -3.72 -4.99 -17.58
N GLU A 119 -4.35 -4.05 -18.29
CA GLU A 119 -4.22 -2.62 -18.02
C GLU A 119 -4.76 -2.26 -16.65
N ILE A 120 -5.90 -2.81 -16.25
CA ILE A 120 -6.47 -2.58 -14.91
C ILE A 120 -5.51 -3.08 -13.83
N LEU A 121 -4.91 -4.25 -14.03
CA LEU A 121 -3.95 -4.80 -13.07
C LEU A 121 -2.68 -3.95 -12.94
N GLU A 122 -2.19 -3.38 -14.05
CA GLU A 122 -1.03 -2.50 -14.04
C GLU A 122 -1.32 -1.20 -13.30
N GLU A 123 -2.50 -0.61 -13.49
CA GLU A 123 -2.90 0.62 -12.81
C GLU A 123 -2.98 0.45 -11.29
N ASN A 124 -3.21 -0.76 -10.81
CA ASN A 124 -3.34 -1.06 -9.39
C ASN A 124 -2.03 -1.55 -8.75
N GLU A 125 -0.93 -1.52 -9.48
CA GLU A 125 0.41 -1.76 -8.95
C GLU A 125 1.08 -0.41 -8.58
#